data_e0de6572aaf6979b1fe4a909b831e392
#
_entry.id   e0de6572aaf6979b1fe4a909b831e392
#
_cell.length_a   1.000
_cell.length_b   1.000
_cell.length_c   1.000
_cell.angle_alpha   90.00
_cell.angle_beta   90.00
_cell.angle_gamma   90.00
#
_symmetry.space_group_name_H-M   'P 1'
#
loop_
_entity.id
_entity.type
_entity.pdbx_description
1 polymer ?
#
loop_
_entity_poly.entity_id
_entity_poly.type
_entity_poly.pdbx_seq_one_letter_code
_entity_poly.pdbx_strand_id
1 'polypeptide(L)'
;MLDTAMHAALASARSFLFVPADRPERYAKALASGADAVIIDLEDAIAPADKLAARQALLQALPSLSAADRGRLLVRINAVASVWHGDDLAALRNLGPVAIMVPKAESVASMAEVAATMGPACALLPLIESVAGLDAIDALAACPQVLRLVFGHLDFQADAGLACGVDESELVPLRLAIVLASRRAGLAAPVDGLIQQIQNSF
;
A
#
# COMPACT_ATOMS: atom_id res chain seq x y z
N MET A 1 -7.94 16.37 10.89
CA MET A 1 -6.60 16.37 11.52
C MET A 1 -6.07 14.95 11.33
N LEU A 2 -4.89 14.78 10.75
CA LEU A 2 -4.26 13.47 10.57
C LEU A 2 -4.14 12.76 11.92
N ASP A 3 -4.38 11.45 11.95
CA ASP A 3 -4.10 10.64 13.15
C ASP A 3 -2.58 10.58 13.34
N THR A 4 -2.06 11.41 14.20
CA THR A 4 -0.62 11.59 14.41
C THR A 4 0.07 10.30 14.85
N ALA A 5 -0.63 9.43 15.61
CA ALA A 5 -0.08 8.17 16.08
C ALA A 5 0.06 7.15 14.93
N MET A 6 -0.97 7.01 14.09
CA MET A 6 -0.94 6.17 12.88
C MET A 6 0.16 6.64 11.92
N HIS A 7 0.26 7.96 11.66
CA HIS A 7 1.29 8.51 10.78
C HIS A 7 2.69 8.21 11.29
N ALA A 8 2.95 8.42 12.58
CA ALA A 8 4.26 8.15 13.19
C ALA A 8 4.62 6.66 13.10
N ALA A 9 3.67 5.76 13.39
CA ALA A 9 3.86 4.32 13.30
C ALA A 9 4.21 3.88 11.87
N LEU A 10 3.42 4.31 10.88
CA LEU A 10 3.62 3.92 9.48
C LEU A 10 4.84 4.60 8.84
N ALA A 11 5.17 5.84 9.24
CA ALA A 11 6.36 6.54 8.76
C ALA A 11 7.66 5.85 9.20
N SER A 12 7.66 5.26 10.40
CA SER A 12 8.83 4.56 10.96
C SER A 12 8.85 3.05 10.71
N ALA A 13 7.78 2.47 10.19
CA ALA A 13 7.67 1.04 9.92
C ALA A 13 8.74 0.56 8.93
N ARG A 14 9.41 -0.54 9.23
CA ARG A 14 10.47 -1.16 8.43
C ARG A 14 10.04 -2.48 7.80
N SER A 15 9.02 -3.12 8.38
CA SER A 15 8.48 -4.38 7.91
C SER A 15 6.97 -4.28 7.72
N PHE A 16 6.49 -4.78 6.56
CA PHE A 16 5.09 -4.80 6.17
C PHE A 16 4.70 -6.23 5.82
N LEU A 17 3.60 -6.72 6.41
CA LEU A 17 3.10 -8.07 6.16
C LEU A 17 1.77 -8.01 5.43
N PHE A 18 1.70 -8.61 4.23
CA PHE A 18 0.45 -8.73 3.48
C PHE A 18 -0.44 -9.84 4.04
N VAL A 19 -1.74 -9.55 4.11
CA VAL A 19 -2.79 -10.52 4.48
C VAL A 19 -3.96 -10.35 3.53
N PRO A 20 -4.44 -11.42 2.87
CA PRO A 20 -5.63 -11.35 2.02
C PRO A 20 -6.86 -10.88 2.81
N ALA A 21 -7.67 -10.00 2.22
CA ALA A 21 -8.83 -9.42 2.91
C ALA A 21 -9.94 -10.45 3.19
N ASP A 22 -9.98 -11.54 2.45
CA ASP A 22 -10.91 -12.67 2.65
C ASP A 22 -10.51 -13.61 3.80
N ARG A 23 -9.42 -13.26 4.53
CA ARG A 23 -8.88 -14.06 5.65
C ARG A 23 -8.86 -13.28 6.97
N PRO A 24 -10.01 -12.80 7.45
CA PRO A 24 -10.07 -11.97 8.66
C PRO A 24 -9.56 -12.71 9.91
N GLU A 25 -9.63 -14.03 9.94
CA GLU A 25 -9.08 -14.86 11.02
C GLU A 25 -7.55 -14.78 11.14
N ARG A 26 -6.88 -14.26 10.10
CA ARG A 26 -5.42 -14.09 10.09
C ARG A 26 -4.96 -12.71 10.57
N TYR A 27 -5.86 -11.73 10.67
CA TYR A 27 -5.48 -10.35 11.01
C TYR A 27 -4.80 -10.25 12.37
N ALA A 28 -5.40 -10.83 13.40
CA ALA A 28 -4.82 -10.84 14.75
C ALA A 28 -3.44 -11.54 14.79
N LYS A 29 -3.29 -12.67 14.06
CA LYS A 29 -2.00 -13.37 13.96
C LYS A 29 -0.95 -12.52 13.24
N ALA A 30 -1.31 -11.85 12.16
CA ALA A 30 -0.41 -10.97 11.42
C ALA A 30 0.04 -9.78 12.28
N LEU A 31 -0.87 -9.15 13.01
CA LEU A 31 -0.57 -8.07 13.95
C LEU A 31 0.34 -8.52 15.09
N ALA A 32 0.24 -9.79 15.52
CA ALA A 32 1.08 -10.37 16.55
C ALA A 32 2.42 -10.95 16.03
N SER A 33 2.67 -10.93 14.71
CA SER A 33 3.85 -11.54 14.09
C SER A 33 5.18 -10.82 14.38
N GLY A 34 5.11 -9.58 14.87
CA GLY A 34 6.27 -8.69 15.01
C GLY A 34 6.53 -7.79 13.81
N ALA A 35 5.74 -7.91 12.73
CA ALA A 35 5.77 -6.91 11.65
C ALA A 35 5.34 -5.53 12.17
N ASP A 36 6.02 -4.47 11.73
CA ASP A 36 5.70 -3.10 12.17
C ASP A 36 4.33 -2.66 11.66
N ALA A 37 3.94 -3.08 10.45
CA ALA A 37 2.64 -2.79 9.85
C ALA A 37 2.08 -4.00 9.10
N VAL A 38 0.75 -4.03 8.93
CA VAL A 38 0.04 -5.09 8.20
C VAL A 38 -0.75 -4.46 7.07
N ILE A 39 -0.64 -5.02 5.86
CA ILE A 39 -1.38 -4.60 4.68
C ILE A 39 -2.49 -5.62 4.43
N ILE A 40 -3.74 -5.18 4.57
CA ILE A 40 -4.89 -6.00 4.19
C ILE A 40 -5.13 -5.77 2.70
N ASP A 41 -5.06 -6.85 1.93
CA ASP A 41 -5.04 -6.79 0.49
C ASP A 41 -6.41 -7.11 -0.12
N LEU A 42 -6.97 -6.15 -0.86
CA LEU A 42 -8.17 -6.30 -1.69
C LEU A 42 -7.82 -6.53 -3.17
N GLU A 43 -6.54 -6.43 -3.55
CA GLU A 43 -6.09 -6.51 -4.93
C GLU A 43 -5.66 -7.93 -5.30
N ASP A 44 -4.39 -8.16 -5.59
CA ASP A 44 -3.88 -9.37 -6.23
C ASP A 44 -4.10 -10.65 -5.41
N ALA A 45 -4.16 -10.55 -4.09
CA ALA A 45 -4.42 -11.70 -3.23
C ALA A 45 -5.87 -12.21 -3.32
N ILE A 46 -6.78 -11.49 -3.97
CA ILE A 46 -8.21 -11.80 -4.02
C ILE A 46 -8.64 -12.07 -5.46
N ALA A 47 -9.21 -13.25 -5.71
CA ALA A 47 -9.75 -13.57 -7.03
C ALA A 47 -10.92 -12.64 -7.41
N PRO A 48 -11.12 -12.34 -8.71
CA PRO A 48 -12.20 -11.46 -9.18
C PRO A 48 -13.59 -11.79 -8.63
N ALA A 49 -13.92 -13.08 -8.54
CA ALA A 49 -15.22 -13.54 -8.04
C ALA A 49 -15.42 -13.28 -6.55
N ASP A 50 -14.33 -13.15 -5.78
CA ASP A 50 -14.36 -13.04 -4.33
C ASP A 50 -14.20 -11.59 -3.82
N LYS A 51 -13.99 -10.62 -4.69
CA LYS A 51 -13.74 -9.21 -4.33
C LYS A 51 -14.82 -8.61 -3.42
N LEU A 52 -16.10 -8.88 -3.73
CA LEU A 52 -17.22 -8.40 -2.90
C LEU A 52 -17.20 -9.02 -1.50
N ALA A 53 -17.00 -10.34 -1.42
CA ALA A 53 -16.95 -11.06 -0.15
C ALA A 53 -15.76 -10.63 0.70
N ALA A 54 -14.59 -10.46 0.09
CA ALA A 54 -13.38 -9.98 0.76
C ALA A 54 -13.57 -8.56 1.35
N ARG A 55 -14.17 -7.63 0.58
CA ARG A 55 -14.53 -6.30 1.07
C ARG A 55 -15.47 -6.36 2.26
N GLN A 56 -16.51 -7.20 2.20
CA GLN A 56 -17.46 -7.38 3.30
C GLN A 56 -16.79 -7.95 4.57
N ALA A 57 -15.91 -8.95 4.40
CA ALA A 57 -15.15 -9.53 5.51
C ALA A 57 -14.25 -8.48 6.19
N LEU A 58 -13.56 -7.66 5.41
CA LEU A 58 -12.75 -6.56 5.91
C LEU A 58 -13.60 -5.57 6.73
N LEU A 59 -14.74 -5.11 6.19
CA LEU A 59 -15.63 -4.16 6.85
C LEU A 59 -16.18 -4.68 8.18
N GLN A 60 -16.44 -5.98 8.29
CA GLN A 60 -16.89 -6.61 9.52
C GLN A 60 -15.77 -6.77 10.55
N ALA A 61 -14.54 -7.05 10.10
CA ALA A 61 -13.42 -7.33 10.98
C ALA A 61 -12.76 -6.07 11.55
N LEU A 62 -12.59 -5.02 10.76
CA LEU A 62 -11.86 -3.80 11.18
C LEU A 62 -12.41 -3.13 12.46
N PRO A 63 -13.72 -2.98 12.66
CA PRO A 63 -14.25 -2.36 13.87
C PRO A 63 -13.94 -3.12 15.16
N SER A 64 -13.68 -4.44 15.07
CA SER A 64 -13.36 -5.27 16.23
C SER A 64 -11.89 -5.14 16.69
N LEU A 65 -11.03 -4.56 15.88
CA LEU A 65 -9.62 -4.35 16.21
C LEU A 65 -9.45 -3.15 17.15
N SER A 66 -8.45 -3.23 18.03
CA SER A 66 -8.09 -2.12 18.91
C SER A 66 -7.63 -0.89 18.09
N ALA A 67 -7.72 0.30 18.69
CA ALA A 67 -7.21 1.51 18.05
C ALA A 67 -5.70 1.41 17.74
N ALA A 68 -4.93 0.79 18.63
CA ALA A 68 -3.50 0.58 18.44
C ALA A 68 -3.21 -0.34 17.24
N ASP A 69 -3.98 -1.43 17.09
CA ASP A 69 -3.84 -2.34 15.95
C ASP A 69 -4.24 -1.65 14.64
N ARG A 70 -5.35 -0.93 14.64
CA ARG A 70 -5.77 -0.15 13.46
C ARG A 70 -4.73 0.91 13.05
N GLY A 71 -4.03 1.50 14.00
CA GLY A 71 -2.93 2.45 13.74
C GLY A 71 -1.73 1.85 12.99
N ARG A 72 -1.65 0.52 12.89
CA ARG A 72 -0.60 -0.20 12.15
C ARG A 72 -1.13 -0.91 10.89
N LEU A 73 -2.38 -0.65 10.52
CA LEU A 73 -3.02 -1.26 9.37
C LEU A 73 -3.04 -0.31 8.18
N LEU A 74 -2.82 -0.91 7.00
CA LEU A 74 -3.08 -0.32 5.69
C LEU A 74 -4.06 -1.21 4.93
N VAL A 75 -4.80 -0.63 4.00
CA VAL A 75 -5.59 -1.41 3.04
C VAL A 75 -5.02 -1.15 1.65
N ARG A 76 -4.58 -2.20 0.95
CA ARG A 76 -4.30 -2.10 -0.48
C ARG A 76 -5.63 -2.28 -1.22
N ILE A 77 -6.07 -1.19 -1.84
CA ILE A 77 -7.31 -1.15 -2.64
C ILE A 77 -7.05 -1.69 -4.05
N ASN A 78 -8.10 -1.96 -4.81
CA ASN A 78 -7.96 -2.29 -6.22
C ASN A 78 -7.50 -1.06 -7.03
N ALA A 79 -6.74 -1.30 -8.11
CA ALA A 79 -6.21 -0.25 -8.97
C ALA A 79 -7.31 0.65 -9.55
N VAL A 80 -6.97 1.92 -9.82
CA VAL A 80 -7.93 2.93 -10.32
C VAL A 80 -8.65 2.50 -11.60
N ALA A 81 -7.96 1.80 -12.50
CA ALA A 81 -8.56 1.27 -13.72
C ALA A 81 -9.49 0.07 -13.49
N SER A 82 -9.55 -0.47 -12.26
CA SER A 82 -10.37 -1.61 -11.91
C SER A 82 -11.82 -1.21 -11.67
N VAL A 83 -12.75 -2.09 -12.05
CA VAL A 83 -14.19 -1.92 -11.77
C VAL A 83 -14.52 -1.94 -10.27
N TRP A 84 -13.62 -2.42 -9.42
CA TRP A 84 -13.80 -2.54 -7.97
C TRP A 84 -13.29 -1.33 -7.18
N HIS A 85 -12.50 -0.46 -7.79
CA HIS A 85 -11.86 0.68 -7.12
C HIS A 85 -12.85 1.59 -6.39
N GLY A 86 -13.88 2.05 -7.11
CA GLY A 86 -14.89 2.96 -6.55
C GLY A 86 -15.64 2.35 -5.36
N ASP A 87 -15.95 1.06 -5.44
CA ASP A 87 -16.60 0.33 -4.35
C ASP A 87 -15.70 0.19 -3.12
N ASP A 88 -14.38 -0.01 -3.31
CA ASP A 88 -13.43 -0.08 -2.20
C ASP A 88 -13.39 1.25 -1.45
N LEU A 89 -13.26 2.36 -2.17
CA LEU A 89 -13.27 3.69 -1.57
C LEU A 89 -14.58 4.00 -0.86
N ALA A 90 -15.72 3.70 -1.48
CA ALA A 90 -17.04 3.91 -0.89
C ALA A 90 -17.22 3.12 0.42
N ALA A 91 -16.66 1.91 0.48
CA ALA A 91 -16.71 1.07 1.66
C ALA A 91 -15.80 1.60 2.79
N LEU A 92 -14.57 1.98 2.46
CA LEU A 92 -13.54 2.34 3.45
C LEU A 92 -13.74 3.73 4.06
N ARG A 93 -14.30 4.71 3.32
CA ARG A 93 -14.45 6.10 3.77
C ARG A 93 -15.19 6.28 5.10
N ASN A 94 -16.03 5.33 5.47
CA ASN A 94 -16.87 5.38 6.67
C ASN A 94 -16.23 4.67 7.88
N LEU A 95 -15.05 4.06 7.73
CA LEU A 95 -14.37 3.31 8.79
C LEU A 95 -13.52 4.17 9.74
N GLY A 96 -13.46 5.49 9.50
CA GLY A 96 -12.58 6.40 10.22
C GLY A 96 -11.17 6.46 9.59
N PRO A 97 -10.18 6.95 10.32
CA PRO A 97 -8.82 7.07 9.83
C PRO A 97 -8.27 5.70 9.42
N VAL A 98 -7.83 5.58 8.18
CA VAL A 98 -7.21 4.39 7.61
C VAL A 98 -6.09 4.81 6.66
N ALA A 99 -5.03 4.02 6.58
CA ALA A 99 -4.01 4.23 5.58
C ALA A 99 -4.31 3.39 4.34
N ILE A 100 -4.13 3.97 3.17
CA ILE A 100 -4.42 3.33 1.88
C ILE A 100 -3.13 3.15 1.09
N MET A 101 -2.86 1.92 0.68
CA MET A 101 -1.88 1.64 -0.37
C MET A 101 -2.61 1.68 -1.71
N VAL A 102 -2.13 2.56 -2.60
CA VAL A 102 -2.72 2.77 -3.94
C VAL A 102 -1.85 2.05 -4.96
N PRO A 103 -2.29 0.90 -5.49
CA PRO A 103 -1.55 0.17 -6.51
C PRO A 103 -1.58 0.93 -7.84
N LYS A 104 -0.59 0.68 -8.70
CA LYS A 104 -0.45 1.28 -10.03
C LYS A 104 -0.68 2.79 -9.99
N ALA A 105 0.02 3.43 -9.04
CA ALA A 105 -0.04 4.88 -8.88
C ALA A 105 0.69 5.56 -10.03
N GLU A 106 -0.06 6.11 -10.99
CA GLU A 106 0.47 6.63 -12.25
C GLU A 106 0.07 8.10 -12.50
N SER A 107 -0.88 8.64 -11.75
CA SER A 107 -1.32 10.01 -11.96
C SER A 107 -1.68 10.74 -10.67
N VAL A 108 -1.40 12.04 -10.65
CA VAL A 108 -1.81 12.96 -9.58
C VAL A 108 -3.33 13.03 -9.46
N ALA A 109 -4.06 12.95 -10.58
CA ALA A 109 -5.52 13.00 -10.57
C ALA A 109 -6.13 11.83 -9.80
N SER A 110 -5.62 10.62 -10.01
CA SER A 110 -6.06 9.43 -9.27
C SER A 110 -5.75 9.54 -7.78
N MET A 111 -4.55 10.03 -7.43
CA MET A 111 -4.19 10.26 -6.02
C MET A 111 -5.09 11.30 -5.36
N ALA A 112 -5.42 12.38 -6.07
CA ALA A 112 -6.33 13.42 -5.58
C ALA A 112 -7.76 12.89 -5.37
N GLU A 113 -8.25 12.01 -6.24
CA GLU A 113 -9.56 11.36 -6.09
C GLU A 113 -9.61 10.50 -4.83
N VAL A 114 -8.59 9.66 -4.61
CA VAL A 114 -8.49 8.83 -3.40
C VAL A 114 -8.42 9.73 -2.16
N ALA A 115 -7.57 10.76 -2.16
CA ALA A 115 -7.42 11.70 -1.06
C ALA A 115 -8.72 12.43 -0.73
N ALA A 116 -9.44 12.90 -1.74
CA ALA A 116 -10.73 13.59 -1.57
C ALA A 116 -11.82 12.67 -1.00
N THR A 117 -11.87 11.42 -1.49
CA THR A 117 -12.88 10.43 -1.06
C THR A 117 -12.63 9.97 0.36
N MET A 118 -11.37 9.71 0.73
CA MET A 118 -10.99 9.19 2.04
C MET A 118 -10.90 10.29 3.11
N GLY A 119 -10.81 11.54 2.70
CA GLY A 119 -10.73 12.69 3.60
C GLY A 119 -9.34 12.91 4.21
N PRO A 120 -9.15 14.05 4.90
CA PRO A 120 -7.84 14.55 5.29
C PRO A 120 -7.12 13.75 6.40
N ALA A 121 -7.79 12.80 7.02
CA ALA A 121 -7.19 11.94 8.04
C ALA A 121 -6.53 10.67 7.44
N CYS A 122 -6.73 10.40 6.15
CA CYS A 122 -6.15 9.26 5.46
C CYS A 122 -4.69 9.50 5.12
N ALA A 123 -3.84 8.49 5.34
CA ALA A 123 -2.47 8.46 4.83
C ALA A 123 -2.43 7.64 3.53
N LEU A 124 -1.72 8.13 2.53
CA LEU A 124 -1.58 7.48 1.23
C LEU A 124 -0.16 6.94 1.05
N LEU A 125 -0.08 5.71 0.57
CA LEU A 125 1.16 5.05 0.18
C LEU A 125 1.04 4.63 -1.29
N PRO A 126 1.43 5.48 -2.25
CA PRO A 126 1.42 5.11 -3.66
C PRO A 126 2.45 4.00 -3.93
N LEU A 127 2.01 2.94 -4.62
CA LEU A 127 2.83 1.82 -5.04
C LEU A 127 3.33 2.08 -6.47
N ILE A 128 4.63 2.29 -6.60
CA ILE A 128 5.33 2.54 -7.86
C ILE A 128 5.71 1.18 -8.43
N GLU A 129 4.97 0.74 -9.44
CA GLU A 129 5.09 -0.61 -10.00
C GLU A 129 4.88 -0.66 -11.52
N SER A 130 5.00 0.53 -12.17
CA SER A 130 4.98 0.67 -13.61
C SER A 130 5.93 1.78 -14.06
N VAL A 131 6.30 1.77 -15.35
CA VAL A 131 7.11 2.82 -15.97
C VAL A 131 6.39 4.18 -15.88
N ALA A 132 5.07 4.20 -16.14
CA ALA A 132 4.27 5.41 -16.02
C ALA A 132 4.27 5.98 -14.58
N GLY A 133 4.22 5.11 -13.56
CA GLY A 133 4.35 5.52 -12.16
C GLY A 133 5.73 6.10 -11.83
N LEU A 134 6.78 5.52 -12.41
CA LEU A 134 8.15 6.04 -12.27
C LEU A 134 8.29 7.42 -12.94
N ASP A 135 7.73 7.61 -14.13
CA ASP A 135 7.76 8.90 -14.83
C ASP A 135 7.02 10.00 -14.05
N ALA A 136 5.97 9.65 -13.33
CA ALA A 136 5.19 10.57 -12.51
C ALA A 136 5.70 10.73 -11.06
N ILE A 137 6.79 10.07 -10.68
CA ILE A 137 7.18 9.83 -9.28
C ILE A 137 7.31 11.11 -8.43
N ASP A 138 7.92 12.17 -8.96
CA ASP A 138 8.08 13.44 -8.23
C ASP A 138 6.72 14.12 -7.99
N ALA A 139 5.83 14.07 -8.98
CA ALA A 139 4.49 14.62 -8.86
C ALA A 139 3.62 13.81 -7.89
N LEU A 140 3.73 12.48 -7.91
CA LEU A 140 3.06 11.59 -6.97
C LEU A 140 3.56 11.80 -5.55
N ALA A 141 4.88 11.91 -5.35
CA ALA A 141 5.47 12.18 -4.04
C ALA A 141 5.02 13.52 -3.45
N ALA A 142 4.75 14.52 -4.28
CA ALA A 142 4.28 15.83 -3.85
C ALA A 142 2.77 15.91 -3.59
N CYS A 143 2.00 14.84 -3.84
CA CYS A 143 0.56 14.83 -3.58
C CYS A 143 0.27 14.98 -2.07
N PRO A 144 -0.80 15.71 -1.70
CA PRO A 144 -1.25 15.77 -0.32
C PRO A 144 -1.52 14.37 0.27
N GLN A 145 -1.29 14.24 1.58
CA GLN A 145 -1.53 12.99 2.34
C GLN A 145 -0.58 11.83 1.98
N VAL A 146 0.28 11.97 0.99
CA VAL A 146 1.31 10.94 0.74
C VAL A 146 2.29 10.91 1.90
N LEU A 147 2.40 9.74 2.53
CA LEU A 147 3.27 9.51 3.67
C LEU A 147 4.64 8.99 3.23
N ARG A 148 4.65 8.02 2.34
CA ARG A 148 5.85 7.41 1.78
C ARG A 148 5.54 6.68 0.48
N LEU A 149 6.52 6.55 -0.39
CA LEU A 149 6.44 5.75 -1.60
C LEU A 149 6.71 4.28 -1.29
N VAL A 150 6.13 3.38 -2.07
CA VAL A 150 6.38 1.94 -2.00
C VAL A 150 6.81 1.46 -3.37
N PHE A 151 7.77 0.53 -3.45
CA PHE A 151 8.24 -0.03 -4.71
C PHE A 151 7.65 -1.43 -4.94
N GLY A 152 6.87 -1.60 -6.01
CA GLY A 152 6.34 -2.88 -6.47
C GLY A 152 7.24 -3.51 -7.53
N HIS A 153 8.41 -4.02 -7.13
CA HIS A 153 9.48 -4.42 -8.04
C HIS A 153 9.10 -5.57 -9.00
N LEU A 154 8.21 -6.46 -8.60
CA LEU A 154 7.78 -7.60 -9.44
C LEU A 154 6.92 -7.12 -10.61
N ASP A 155 5.88 -6.33 -10.32
CA ASP A 155 5.02 -5.78 -11.35
C ASP A 155 5.76 -4.77 -12.22
N PHE A 156 6.70 -4.00 -11.61
CA PHE A 156 7.56 -3.11 -12.38
C PHE A 156 8.42 -3.87 -13.41
N GLN A 157 9.01 -5.01 -13.02
CA GLN A 157 9.77 -5.85 -13.96
C GLN A 157 8.89 -6.32 -15.11
N ALA A 158 7.67 -6.76 -14.82
CA ALA A 158 6.73 -7.21 -15.83
C ALA A 158 6.32 -6.08 -16.78
N ASP A 159 5.99 -4.90 -16.25
CA ASP A 159 5.59 -3.72 -17.03
C ASP A 159 6.74 -3.21 -17.92
N ALA A 160 7.95 -3.12 -17.37
CA ALA A 160 9.14 -2.65 -18.07
C ALA A 160 9.77 -3.70 -19.00
N GLY A 161 9.29 -4.95 -19.00
CA GLY A 161 9.89 -6.04 -19.77
C GLY A 161 11.29 -6.42 -19.30
N LEU A 162 11.60 -6.24 -18.02
CA LEU A 162 12.91 -6.55 -17.44
C LEU A 162 12.96 -8.00 -16.96
N ALA A 163 14.09 -8.65 -17.22
CA ALA A 163 14.44 -9.94 -16.63
C ALA A 163 15.64 -9.74 -15.71
N CYS A 164 15.38 -9.54 -14.42
CA CYS A 164 16.43 -9.27 -13.45
C CYS A 164 17.17 -10.53 -13.01
N GLY A 165 18.45 -10.37 -12.69
CA GLY A 165 19.23 -11.39 -12.00
C GLY A 165 18.81 -11.55 -10.54
N VAL A 166 19.42 -12.53 -9.85
CA VAL A 166 19.10 -12.82 -8.44
C VAL A 166 19.42 -11.63 -7.51
N ASP A 167 20.40 -10.82 -7.87
CA ASP A 167 20.81 -9.62 -7.13
C ASP A 167 20.01 -8.37 -7.49
N GLU A 168 19.11 -8.45 -8.48
CA GLU A 168 18.28 -7.34 -8.96
C GLU A 168 19.05 -6.04 -9.21
N SER A 169 20.30 -6.13 -9.67
CA SER A 169 21.15 -4.98 -9.93
C SER A 169 20.56 -4.01 -10.96
N GLU A 170 19.71 -4.52 -11.87
CA GLU A 170 18.98 -3.73 -12.87
C GLU A 170 18.01 -2.73 -12.22
N LEU A 171 17.51 -3.04 -11.00
CA LEU A 171 16.55 -2.20 -10.27
C LEU A 171 17.22 -1.16 -9.36
N VAL A 172 18.54 -1.18 -9.19
CA VAL A 172 19.26 -0.23 -8.32
C VAL A 172 19.01 1.24 -8.72
N PRO A 173 19.05 1.61 -10.02
CA PRO A 173 18.74 2.99 -10.44
C PRO A 173 17.31 3.41 -10.06
N LEU A 174 16.33 2.49 -10.14
CA LEU A 174 14.94 2.76 -9.80
C LEU A 174 14.77 2.96 -8.30
N ARG A 175 15.38 2.09 -7.50
CA ARG A 175 15.39 2.24 -6.04
C ARG A 175 15.97 3.60 -5.63
N LEU A 176 17.06 4.01 -6.27
CA LEU A 176 17.66 5.33 -6.05
C LEU A 176 16.71 6.47 -6.45
N ALA A 177 16.05 6.36 -7.60
CA ALA A 177 15.07 7.37 -8.05
C ALA A 177 13.93 7.56 -7.04
N ILE A 178 13.39 6.46 -6.50
CA ILE A 178 12.32 6.47 -5.48
C ILE A 178 12.81 7.13 -4.17
N VAL A 179 14.03 6.81 -3.74
CA VAL A 179 14.64 7.43 -2.55
C VAL A 179 14.81 8.94 -2.75
N LEU A 180 15.30 9.36 -3.92
CA LEU A 180 15.51 10.78 -4.22
C LEU A 180 14.19 11.55 -4.33
N ALA A 181 13.15 10.98 -4.96
CA ALA A 181 11.83 11.59 -5.02
C ALA A 181 11.22 11.75 -3.62
N SER A 182 11.27 10.70 -2.79
CA SER A 182 10.84 10.76 -1.39
C SER A 182 11.57 11.86 -0.62
N ARG A 183 12.89 11.99 -0.81
CA ARG A 183 13.69 13.01 -0.12
C ARG A 183 13.36 14.41 -0.57
N ARG A 184 13.17 14.64 -1.88
CA ARG A 184 12.77 15.96 -2.43
C ARG A 184 11.42 16.41 -1.88
N ALA A 185 10.47 15.48 -1.75
CA ALA A 185 9.14 15.77 -1.21
C ALA A 185 9.08 15.82 0.33
N GLY A 186 10.17 15.53 1.04
CA GLY A 186 10.19 15.53 2.51
C GLY A 186 9.43 14.36 3.14
N LEU A 187 9.21 13.27 2.38
CA LEU A 187 8.50 12.08 2.85
C LEU A 187 9.39 11.22 3.77
N ALA A 188 8.75 10.32 4.51
CA ALA A 188 9.44 9.22 5.17
C ALA A 188 10.17 8.33 4.14
N ALA A 189 11.20 7.59 4.57
CA ALA A 189 11.94 6.70 3.69
C ALA A 189 11.01 5.72 2.97
N PRO A 190 11.21 5.47 1.65
CA PRO A 190 10.35 4.58 0.90
C PRO A 190 10.43 3.13 1.41
N VAL A 191 9.42 2.33 1.07
CA VAL A 191 9.39 0.89 1.31
C VAL A 191 9.88 0.21 0.04
N ASP A 192 10.86 -0.69 0.18
CA ASP A 192 11.37 -1.51 -0.93
C ASP A 192 10.43 -2.70 -1.22
N GLY A 193 10.80 -3.48 -2.24
CA GLY A 193 9.99 -4.53 -2.80
C GLY A 193 9.64 -5.69 -1.86
N LEU A 194 8.71 -6.50 -2.31
CA LEU A 194 8.18 -7.66 -1.59
C LEU A 194 9.22 -8.79 -1.51
N ILE A 195 9.41 -9.37 -0.32
CA ILE A 195 10.15 -10.61 -0.15
C ILE A 195 9.16 -11.77 -0.29
N GLN A 196 9.18 -12.48 -1.42
CA GLN A 196 8.29 -13.61 -1.68
C GLN A 196 8.78 -14.94 -1.08
N GLN A 197 10.06 -15.06 -0.74
CA GLN A 197 10.63 -16.30 -0.28
C GLN A 197 11.15 -16.17 1.15
N ILE A 198 10.36 -16.70 2.09
CA ILE A 198 10.95 -17.33 3.27
C ILE A 198 11.15 -18.79 2.87
N GLN A 199 12.17 -19.10 2.09
CA GLN A 199 12.55 -20.49 1.90
C GLN A 199 13.11 -21.00 3.22
N ASN A 200 12.49 -22.06 3.71
CA ASN A 200 12.91 -22.88 4.83
C ASN A 200 14.42 -23.18 4.74
N SER A 201 15.22 -22.40 5.45
CA SER A 201 16.59 -22.72 5.79
C SER A 201 16.54 -23.26 7.23
N PHE A 202 16.11 -24.52 7.35
CA PHE A 202 16.30 -25.33 8.54
C PHE A 202 16.81 -26.71 8.12
#